data_9aca85b1e6d2d7fc8e9b86d9811b5a3b
#
_entry.id   9aca85b1e6d2d7fc8e9b86d9811b5a3b
#
_cell.length_a   1.000
_cell.length_b   1.000
_cell.length_c   1.000
_cell.angle_alpha   90.00
_cell.angle_beta   90.00
_cell.angle_gamma   90.00
#
_symmetry.space_group_name_H-M   'P 1'
#
loop_
_entity.id
_entity.type
_entity.pdbx_description
1 polymer ?
#
loop_
_entity_poly.entity_id
_entity_poly.type
_entity_poly.pdbx_seq_one_letter_code
_entity_poly.pdbx_strand_id
1 'polypeptide(L)'
;MAALRRASRAIDRVNDFIGRVLAWVAVILVALGVINVLGRYLGAHLGMQLSSNAVLEAQTQAFNLIFLLGAAWLLMRGGHIRVDILHARFGPRLREWVDLIGHALILLPFSLTMMWLSWDYVMRSWARLEVSPNPDGLPLYPIKTVILVAFLLLALQGLSEIIKRVDALRDLSRQSRARTESPDTADPR
;
A
#
# COMPACT_ATOMS: atom_id res chain seq x y z
N MET A 1 5.51 8.77 23.87
CA MET A 1 5.54 9.47 22.58
C MET A 1 6.76 9.16 21.73
N ALA A 2 8.00 9.26 22.25
CA ALA A 2 9.20 8.98 21.45
C ALA A 2 9.25 7.55 20.87
N ALA A 3 8.80 6.53 21.60
CA ALA A 3 8.75 5.15 21.15
C ALA A 3 7.74 4.95 19.99
N LEU A 4 6.54 5.52 20.09
CA LEU A 4 5.51 5.46 19.06
C LEU A 4 5.97 6.13 17.76
N ARG A 5 6.63 7.28 17.85
CA ARG A 5 7.21 7.96 16.68
C ARG A 5 8.37 7.18 16.05
N ARG A 6 9.12 6.41 16.85
CA ARG A 6 10.16 5.51 16.33
C ARG A 6 9.53 4.34 15.57
N ALA A 7 8.48 3.73 16.12
CA ALA A 7 7.74 2.65 15.49
C ALA A 7 7.12 3.11 14.16
N SER A 8 6.42 4.24 14.13
CA SER A 8 5.85 4.84 12.91
C SER A 8 6.93 5.05 11.84
N ARG A 9 8.07 5.64 12.18
CA ARG A 9 9.19 5.83 11.25
C ARG A 9 9.81 4.53 10.76
N ALA A 10 9.80 3.47 11.57
CA ALA A 10 10.29 2.16 11.13
C ALA A 10 9.34 1.55 10.09
N ILE A 11 8.03 1.61 10.33
CA ILE A 11 7.00 1.15 9.39
C ILE A 11 7.11 1.91 8.06
N ASP A 12 7.23 3.24 8.13
CA ASP A 12 7.38 4.08 6.94
C ASP A 12 8.63 3.71 6.12
N ARG A 13 9.77 3.42 6.78
CA ARG A 13 10.99 2.98 6.07
C ARG A 13 10.81 1.64 5.36
N VAL A 14 10.12 0.70 6.00
CA VAL A 14 9.82 -0.62 5.39
C VAL A 14 8.97 -0.41 4.14
N ASN A 15 7.90 0.36 4.23
CA ASN A 15 7.02 0.62 3.11
C ASN A 15 7.71 1.44 1.99
N ASP A 16 8.59 2.40 2.34
CA ASP A 16 9.36 3.13 1.34
C ASP A 16 10.38 2.23 0.62
N PHE A 17 11.01 1.31 1.33
CA PHE A 17 11.88 0.30 0.72
C PHE A 17 11.10 -0.60 -0.24
N ILE A 18 9.94 -1.13 0.20
CA ILE A 18 9.05 -1.94 -0.64
C ILE A 18 8.64 -1.16 -1.89
N GLY A 19 8.22 0.10 -1.74
CA GLY A 19 7.84 0.95 -2.87
C GLY A 19 8.96 1.12 -3.90
N ARG A 20 10.21 1.25 -3.46
CA ARG A 20 11.37 1.31 -4.38
C ARG A 20 11.62 -0.02 -5.09
N VAL A 21 11.46 -1.14 -4.39
CA VAL A 21 11.55 -2.47 -5.02
C VAL A 21 10.45 -2.65 -6.05
N LEU A 22 9.21 -2.24 -5.74
CA LEU A 22 8.08 -2.33 -6.66
C LEU A 22 8.27 -1.48 -7.92
N ALA A 23 8.99 -0.36 -7.84
CA ALA A 23 9.34 0.41 -9.03
C ALA A 23 10.20 -0.41 -10.01
N TRP A 24 11.16 -1.20 -9.51
CA TRP A 24 11.94 -2.12 -10.34
C TRP A 24 11.09 -3.29 -10.86
N VAL A 25 10.17 -3.82 -10.04
CA VAL A 25 9.21 -4.85 -10.50
C VAL A 25 8.35 -4.30 -11.64
N ALA A 26 7.96 -3.02 -11.61
CA ALA A 26 7.22 -2.39 -12.69
C ALA A 26 8.04 -2.31 -13.99
N VAL A 27 9.34 -2.02 -13.91
CA VAL A 27 10.23 -2.05 -15.08
C VAL A 27 10.32 -3.48 -15.64
N ILE A 28 10.47 -4.47 -14.76
CA ILE A 28 10.51 -5.90 -15.17
C ILE A 28 9.18 -6.30 -15.83
N LEU A 29 8.05 -5.89 -15.26
CA LEU A 29 6.72 -6.14 -15.81
C LEU A 29 6.60 -5.63 -17.25
N VAL A 30 7.04 -4.41 -17.49
CA VAL A 30 7.03 -3.81 -18.85
C VAL A 30 7.96 -4.57 -19.78
N ALA A 31 9.18 -4.90 -19.33
CA ALA A 31 10.14 -5.67 -20.12
C ALA A 31 9.60 -7.05 -20.50
N LEU A 32 9.00 -7.79 -19.55
CA LEU A 32 8.33 -9.06 -19.83
C LEU A 32 7.20 -8.92 -20.86
N GLY A 33 6.43 -7.82 -20.78
CA GLY A 33 5.38 -7.51 -21.75
C GLY A 33 5.93 -7.33 -23.16
N VAL A 34 6.97 -6.53 -23.28
CA VAL A 34 7.63 -6.28 -24.58
C VAL A 34 8.20 -7.59 -25.13
N ILE A 35 8.92 -8.38 -24.33
CA ILE A 35 9.49 -9.66 -24.73
C ILE A 35 8.40 -10.63 -25.21
N ASN A 36 7.26 -10.72 -24.48
CA ASN A 36 6.16 -11.61 -24.84
C ASN A 36 5.51 -11.21 -26.17
N VAL A 37 5.29 -9.90 -26.39
CA VAL A 37 4.71 -9.38 -27.64
C VAL A 37 5.67 -9.61 -28.80
N LEU A 38 6.95 -9.24 -28.67
CA LEU A 38 7.96 -9.45 -29.69
C LEU A 38 8.13 -10.94 -30.03
N GLY A 39 8.17 -11.80 -29.00
CA GLY A 39 8.24 -13.25 -29.14
C GLY A 39 7.07 -13.81 -29.96
N ARG A 40 5.87 -13.29 -29.73
CA ARG A 40 4.67 -13.69 -30.48
C ARG A 40 4.76 -13.29 -31.96
N TYR A 41 5.17 -12.04 -32.24
CA TYR A 41 5.29 -11.56 -33.64
C TYR A 41 6.42 -12.26 -34.40
N LEU A 42 7.61 -12.36 -33.80
CA LEU A 42 8.75 -13.03 -34.41
C LEU A 42 8.49 -14.52 -34.58
N GLY A 43 7.86 -15.15 -33.57
CA GLY A 43 7.50 -16.57 -33.63
C GLY A 43 6.54 -16.87 -34.79
N ALA A 44 5.55 -16.02 -35.04
CA ALA A 44 4.63 -16.14 -36.16
C ALA A 44 5.34 -16.06 -37.52
N HIS A 45 6.36 -15.21 -37.67
CA HIS A 45 7.14 -15.11 -38.91
C HIS A 45 8.15 -16.24 -39.09
N LEU A 46 8.70 -16.78 -37.98
CA LEU A 46 9.72 -17.83 -38.04
C LEU A 46 9.14 -19.25 -37.95
N GLY A 47 7.81 -19.38 -37.80
CA GLY A 47 7.15 -20.67 -37.58
C GLY A 47 7.50 -21.35 -36.27
N MET A 48 7.97 -20.58 -35.26
CA MET A 48 8.41 -21.04 -33.94
C MET A 48 7.52 -20.45 -32.85
N GLN A 49 7.30 -21.19 -31.76
CA GLN A 49 6.54 -20.70 -30.61
C GLN A 49 7.50 -20.02 -29.62
N LEU A 50 7.71 -18.71 -29.78
CA LEU A 50 8.60 -17.91 -28.95
C LEU A 50 7.88 -17.20 -27.80
N SER A 51 6.54 -17.31 -27.72
CA SER A 51 5.77 -16.81 -26.56
C SER A 51 5.41 -17.96 -25.63
N SER A 52 5.54 -17.75 -24.30
CA SER A 52 5.24 -18.76 -23.29
C SER A 52 4.14 -18.28 -22.34
N ASN A 53 3.25 -19.19 -21.96
CA ASN A 53 2.26 -18.93 -20.90
C ASN A 53 2.92 -18.58 -19.57
N ALA A 54 4.09 -19.15 -19.27
CA ALA A 54 4.86 -18.81 -18.06
C ALA A 54 5.25 -17.32 -18.02
N VAL A 55 5.62 -16.71 -19.16
CA VAL A 55 5.93 -15.27 -19.23
C VAL A 55 4.69 -14.43 -18.97
N LEU A 56 3.54 -14.82 -19.52
CA LEU A 56 2.26 -14.13 -19.29
C LEU A 56 1.84 -14.21 -17.82
N GLU A 57 2.02 -15.37 -17.19
CA GLU A 57 1.74 -15.54 -15.77
C GLU A 57 2.72 -14.78 -14.88
N ALA A 58 4.01 -14.75 -15.23
CA ALA A 58 5.00 -13.94 -14.52
C ALA A 58 4.64 -12.44 -14.55
N GLN A 59 4.11 -11.94 -15.69
CA GLN A 59 3.58 -10.58 -15.78
C GLN A 59 2.40 -10.38 -14.83
N THR A 60 1.44 -11.32 -14.79
CA THR A 60 0.29 -11.26 -13.90
C THR A 60 0.72 -11.28 -12.43
N GLN A 61 1.69 -12.13 -12.07
CA GLN A 61 2.23 -12.18 -10.71
C GLN A 61 2.98 -10.89 -10.34
N ALA A 62 3.77 -10.34 -11.25
CA ALA A 62 4.45 -9.05 -11.05
C ALA A 62 3.44 -7.90 -10.84
N PHE A 63 2.37 -7.87 -11.63
CA PHE A 63 1.28 -6.92 -11.46
C PHE A 63 0.60 -7.06 -10.09
N ASN A 64 0.30 -8.28 -9.67
CA ASN A 64 -0.30 -8.55 -8.36
C ASN A 64 0.61 -8.11 -7.21
N LEU A 65 1.93 -8.28 -7.32
CA LEU A 65 2.90 -7.76 -6.34
C LEU A 65 2.82 -6.24 -6.23
N ILE A 66 2.83 -5.54 -7.37
CA ILE A 66 2.75 -4.08 -7.43
C ILE A 66 1.44 -3.60 -6.81
N PHE A 67 0.32 -4.21 -7.18
CA PHE A 67 -1.01 -3.83 -6.71
C PHE A 67 -1.16 -4.05 -5.21
N LEU A 68 -0.83 -5.24 -4.71
CA LEU A 68 -1.06 -5.62 -3.32
C LEU A 68 -0.10 -4.89 -2.36
N LEU A 69 1.20 -4.95 -2.62
CA LEU A 69 2.20 -4.34 -1.73
C LEU A 69 2.28 -2.82 -1.91
N GLY A 70 1.92 -2.31 -3.08
CA GLY A 70 1.89 -0.89 -3.38
C GLY A 70 0.84 -0.12 -2.59
N ALA A 71 -0.24 -0.77 -2.12
CA ALA A 71 -1.31 -0.14 -1.36
C ALA A 71 -0.81 0.52 -0.06
N ALA A 72 0.05 -0.15 0.70
CA ALA A 72 0.62 0.40 1.93
C ALA A 72 1.59 1.57 1.66
N TRP A 73 2.40 1.48 0.60
CA TRP A 73 3.26 2.57 0.16
C TRP A 73 2.47 3.79 -0.32
N LEU A 74 1.40 3.57 -1.09
CA LEU A 74 0.52 4.62 -1.56
C LEU A 74 -0.16 5.34 -0.38
N LEU A 75 -0.60 4.58 0.63
CA LEU A 75 -1.15 5.13 1.87
C LEU A 75 -0.13 6.05 2.57
N MET A 76 1.11 5.58 2.73
CA MET A 76 2.20 6.34 3.34
C MET A 76 2.46 7.67 2.62
N ARG A 77 2.38 7.68 1.28
CA ARG A 77 2.57 8.88 0.45
C ARG A 77 1.35 9.81 0.43
N GLY A 78 0.28 9.45 1.10
CA GLY A 78 -0.96 10.22 1.07
C GLY A 78 -1.65 10.21 -0.29
N GLY A 79 -1.30 9.26 -1.15
CA GLY A 79 -1.77 9.14 -2.53
C GLY A 79 -3.19 8.57 -2.68
N HIS A 80 -3.90 8.32 -1.58
CA HIS A 80 -5.31 7.97 -1.67
C HIS A 80 -6.11 9.16 -2.20
N ILE A 81 -7.05 8.87 -3.09
CA ILE A 81 -8.02 9.84 -3.58
C ILE A 81 -8.79 10.36 -2.36
N ARG A 82 -8.30 11.46 -1.79
CA ARG A 82 -9.08 12.24 -0.85
C ARG A 82 -10.14 12.95 -1.68
N VAL A 83 -11.37 12.98 -1.19
CA VAL A 83 -12.37 13.85 -1.81
C VAL A 83 -11.95 15.28 -1.48
N ASP A 84 -10.97 15.81 -2.22
CA ASP A 84 -10.30 17.09 -1.95
C ASP A 84 -11.31 18.24 -1.87
N ILE A 85 -12.45 18.11 -2.57
CA ILE A 85 -13.55 19.08 -2.55
C ILE A 85 -14.19 19.18 -1.14
N LEU A 86 -14.35 18.05 -0.43
CA LEU A 86 -14.83 18.04 0.95
C LEU A 86 -13.73 18.42 1.93
N HIS A 87 -12.50 17.90 1.71
CA HIS A 87 -11.34 18.20 2.55
C HIS A 87 -10.95 19.69 2.51
N ALA A 88 -11.11 20.37 1.35
CA ALA A 88 -10.81 21.79 1.21
C ALA A 88 -11.74 22.70 2.06
N ARG A 89 -12.97 22.22 2.36
CA ARG A 89 -13.94 22.96 3.18
C ARG A 89 -13.78 22.75 4.68
N PHE A 90 -12.98 21.77 5.10
CA PHE A 90 -12.78 21.45 6.52
C PHE A 90 -11.65 22.26 7.12
N GLY A 91 -11.86 22.78 8.32
CA GLY A 91 -10.78 23.36 9.11
C GLY A 91 -9.71 22.31 9.47
N PRO A 92 -8.47 22.75 9.78
CA PRO A 92 -7.34 21.83 9.99
C PRO A 92 -7.59 20.78 11.07
N ARG A 93 -8.30 21.10 12.14
CA ARG A 93 -8.66 20.14 13.19
C ARG A 93 -9.65 19.08 12.71
N LEU A 94 -10.69 19.47 11.97
CA LEU A 94 -11.71 18.55 11.49
C LEU A 94 -11.10 17.57 10.49
N ARG A 95 -10.19 18.03 9.63
CA ARG A 95 -9.44 17.20 8.69
C ARG A 95 -8.66 16.09 9.40
N GLU A 96 -7.90 16.43 10.44
CA GLU A 96 -7.13 15.44 11.21
C GLU A 96 -8.04 14.44 11.93
N TRP A 97 -9.20 14.85 12.42
CA TRP A 97 -10.18 13.96 13.03
C TRP A 97 -10.81 13.00 12.01
N VAL A 98 -11.20 13.48 10.84
CA VAL A 98 -11.77 12.65 9.78
C VAL A 98 -10.76 11.59 9.32
N ASP A 99 -9.51 12.00 9.10
CA ASP A 99 -8.43 11.08 8.73
C ASP A 99 -8.19 10.04 9.85
N LEU A 100 -8.15 10.47 11.10
CA LEU A 100 -7.96 9.56 12.25
C LEU A 100 -9.07 8.51 12.33
N ILE A 101 -10.33 8.94 12.24
CA ILE A 101 -11.50 8.06 12.29
C ILE A 101 -11.48 7.09 11.09
N GLY A 102 -11.20 7.59 9.90
CA GLY A 102 -11.09 6.76 8.69
C GLY A 102 -10.03 5.66 8.82
N HIS A 103 -8.84 6.00 9.33
CA HIS A 103 -7.80 5.00 9.54
C HIS A 103 -8.12 4.01 10.68
N ALA A 104 -8.70 4.49 11.78
CA ALA A 104 -8.96 3.65 12.96
C ALA A 104 -10.20 2.76 12.80
N LEU A 105 -11.30 3.28 12.23
CA LEU A 105 -12.58 2.56 12.19
C LEU A 105 -12.87 1.90 10.83
N ILE A 106 -12.22 2.32 9.76
CA ILE A 106 -12.45 1.74 8.43
C ILE A 106 -11.23 0.94 8.00
N LEU A 107 -10.08 1.58 7.86
CA LEU A 107 -8.90 0.95 7.27
C LEU A 107 -8.37 -0.22 8.12
N LEU A 108 -8.21 -0.01 9.41
CA LEU A 108 -7.61 -1.01 10.30
C LEU A 108 -8.50 -2.24 10.47
N PRO A 109 -9.81 -2.12 10.79
CA PRO A 109 -10.71 -3.28 10.83
C PRO A 109 -10.82 -3.97 9.46
N PHE A 110 -10.90 -3.22 8.36
CA PHE A 110 -10.91 -3.78 7.01
C PHE A 110 -9.68 -4.64 6.75
N SER A 111 -8.48 -4.11 7.02
CA SER A 111 -7.24 -4.83 6.76
C SER A 111 -7.13 -6.11 7.59
N LEU A 112 -7.54 -6.06 8.87
CA LEU A 112 -7.53 -7.22 9.77
C LEU A 112 -8.57 -8.26 9.35
N THR A 113 -9.77 -7.84 8.98
CA THR A 113 -10.83 -8.73 8.50
C THR A 113 -10.42 -9.41 7.21
N MET A 114 -9.86 -8.67 6.25
CA MET A 114 -9.38 -9.25 4.99
C MET A 114 -8.21 -10.20 5.20
N MET A 115 -7.29 -9.90 6.12
CA MET A 115 -6.22 -10.81 6.48
C MET A 115 -6.77 -12.12 7.08
N TRP A 116 -7.77 -12.04 7.97
CA TRP A 116 -8.40 -13.20 8.57
C TRP A 116 -9.16 -14.05 7.54
N LEU A 117 -9.97 -13.43 6.69
CA LEU A 117 -10.72 -14.14 5.63
C LEU A 117 -9.80 -14.80 4.59
N SER A 118 -8.66 -14.17 4.30
CA SER A 118 -7.69 -14.69 3.33
C SER A 118 -6.84 -15.83 3.90
N TRP A 119 -6.80 -16.02 5.21
CA TRP A 119 -5.95 -17.02 5.86
C TRP A 119 -6.19 -18.43 5.34
N ASP A 120 -7.44 -18.90 5.42
CA ASP A 120 -7.80 -20.26 4.99
C ASP A 120 -7.60 -20.44 3.48
N TYR A 121 -7.82 -19.40 2.70
CA TYR A 121 -7.58 -19.43 1.25
C TYR A 121 -6.10 -19.67 0.94
N VAL A 122 -5.21 -18.98 1.62
CA VAL A 122 -3.76 -19.13 1.46
C VAL A 122 -3.29 -20.48 1.98
N MET A 123 -3.75 -20.91 3.16
CA MET A 123 -3.36 -22.20 3.75
C MET A 123 -3.79 -23.39 2.87
N ARG A 124 -4.98 -23.34 2.28
CA ARG A 124 -5.41 -24.37 1.32
C ARG A 124 -4.56 -24.42 0.07
N SER A 125 -4.09 -23.29 -0.42
CA SER A 125 -3.20 -23.21 -1.58
C SER A 125 -1.83 -23.84 -1.28
N TRP A 126 -1.30 -23.62 -0.09
CA TRP A 126 -0.06 -24.26 0.37
C TRP A 126 -0.21 -25.76 0.58
N ALA A 127 -1.33 -26.20 1.18
CA ALA A 127 -1.58 -27.62 1.41
C ALA A 127 -1.66 -28.45 0.12
N ARG A 128 -2.04 -27.82 -1.00
CA ARG A 128 -2.14 -28.45 -2.31
C ARG A 128 -0.97 -28.17 -3.25
N LEU A 129 -0.01 -27.33 -2.82
CA LEU A 129 1.07 -26.81 -3.68
C LEU A 129 0.51 -26.32 -5.01
N GLU A 130 -0.51 -25.47 -4.93
CA GLU A 130 -1.34 -25.07 -6.06
C GLU A 130 -0.52 -24.43 -7.18
N VAL A 131 -0.67 -24.96 -8.39
CA VAL A 131 -0.03 -24.48 -9.61
C VAL A 131 -1.14 -23.99 -10.56
N SER A 132 -0.80 -23.08 -11.43
CA SER A 132 -1.72 -22.60 -12.47
C SER A 132 -2.20 -23.76 -13.37
N PRO A 133 -3.48 -23.75 -13.77
CA PRO A 133 -4.02 -24.77 -14.70
C PRO A 133 -3.52 -24.62 -16.13
N ASN A 134 -2.81 -23.55 -16.46
CA ASN A 134 -2.27 -23.33 -17.80
C ASN A 134 -1.05 -24.22 -18.08
N PRO A 135 -0.79 -24.60 -19.34
CA PRO A 135 0.44 -25.28 -19.71
C PRO A 135 1.67 -24.44 -19.31
N ASP A 136 2.66 -25.08 -18.68
CA ASP A 136 3.87 -24.43 -18.12
C ASP A 136 3.54 -23.38 -17.05
N GLY A 137 2.43 -23.55 -16.31
CA GLY A 137 1.94 -22.61 -15.33
C GLY A 137 2.84 -22.46 -14.10
N LEU A 138 2.92 -21.25 -13.57
CA LEU A 138 3.71 -20.93 -12.41
C LEU A 138 2.98 -21.33 -11.09
N PRO A 139 3.72 -21.59 -10.00
CA PRO A 139 3.12 -21.86 -8.69
C PRO A 139 2.34 -20.63 -8.19
N LEU A 140 1.12 -20.87 -7.68
CA LEU A 140 0.23 -19.82 -7.19
C LEU A 140 0.30 -19.64 -5.66
N TYR A 141 0.76 -20.63 -4.90
CA TYR A 141 0.81 -20.56 -3.44
C TYR A 141 1.74 -19.44 -2.91
N PRO A 142 2.89 -19.11 -3.57
CA PRO A 142 3.72 -17.99 -3.08
C PRO A 142 3.05 -16.63 -3.29
N ILE A 143 2.45 -16.41 -4.46
CA ILE A 143 1.81 -15.12 -4.75
C ILE A 143 0.56 -14.91 -3.89
N LYS A 144 -0.17 -15.97 -3.54
CA LYS A 144 -1.29 -15.90 -2.61
C LYS A 144 -0.86 -15.48 -1.20
N THR A 145 0.34 -15.87 -0.76
CA THR A 145 0.90 -15.43 0.53
C THR A 145 1.10 -13.92 0.58
N VAL A 146 1.38 -13.29 -0.57
CA VAL A 146 1.53 -11.82 -0.66
C VAL A 146 0.25 -11.10 -0.24
N ILE A 147 -0.93 -11.72 -0.37
CA ILE A 147 -2.20 -11.15 0.10
C ILE A 147 -2.15 -10.90 1.62
N LEU A 148 -1.71 -11.89 2.40
CA LEU A 148 -1.57 -11.74 3.85
C LEU A 148 -0.53 -10.68 4.21
N VAL A 149 0.62 -10.69 3.53
CA VAL A 149 1.68 -9.69 3.74
C VAL A 149 1.19 -8.28 3.40
N ALA A 150 0.43 -8.13 2.32
CA ALA A 150 -0.12 -6.84 1.90
C ALA A 150 -1.10 -6.27 2.93
N PHE A 151 -2.04 -7.07 3.44
CA PHE A 151 -2.98 -6.62 4.46
C PHE A 151 -2.28 -6.36 5.80
N LEU A 152 -1.25 -7.12 6.15
CA LEU A 152 -0.42 -6.84 7.32
C LEU A 152 0.30 -5.49 7.19
N LEU A 153 0.95 -5.23 6.05
CA LEU A 153 1.62 -3.96 5.78
C LEU A 153 0.64 -2.78 5.77
N LEU A 154 -0.55 -2.99 5.21
CA LEU A 154 -1.61 -1.98 5.18
C LEU A 154 -2.12 -1.67 6.60
N ALA A 155 -2.32 -2.69 7.44
CA ALA A 155 -2.70 -2.52 8.85
C ALA A 155 -1.61 -1.78 9.64
N LEU A 156 -0.34 -2.15 9.47
CA LEU A 156 0.80 -1.48 10.10
C LEU A 156 0.91 -0.02 9.64
N GLN A 157 0.72 0.25 8.35
CA GLN A 157 0.74 1.62 7.84
C GLN A 157 -0.44 2.43 8.36
N GLY A 158 -1.64 1.83 8.43
CA GLY A 158 -2.80 2.45 9.07
C GLY A 158 -2.53 2.86 10.52
N LEU A 159 -1.87 1.98 11.29
CA LEU A 159 -1.44 2.29 12.65
C LEU A 159 -0.41 3.44 12.69
N SER A 160 0.54 3.47 11.76
CA SER A 160 1.51 4.57 11.61
C SER A 160 0.80 5.90 11.34
N GLU A 161 -0.19 5.92 10.44
CA GLU A 161 -0.98 7.12 10.14
C GLU A 161 -1.80 7.58 11.35
N ILE A 162 -2.43 6.68 12.11
CA ILE A 162 -3.13 7.00 13.37
C ILE A 162 -2.19 7.73 14.34
N ILE A 163 -0.97 7.23 14.53
CA ILE A 163 0.02 7.86 15.42
C ILE A 163 0.34 9.28 14.94
N LYS A 164 0.56 9.47 13.64
CA LYS A 164 0.85 10.78 13.05
C LYS A 164 -0.30 11.77 13.23
N ARG A 165 -1.56 11.34 13.02
CA ARG A 165 -2.75 12.19 13.18
C ARG A 165 -2.98 12.58 14.64
N VAL A 166 -2.78 11.66 15.58
CA VAL A 166 -2.85 11.97 17.03
C VAL A 166 -1.79 13.01 17.42
N ASP A 167 -0.56 12.89 16.91
CA ASP A 167 0.49 13.87 17.17
C ASP A 167 0.13 15.24 16.57
N ALA A 168 -0.36 15.31 15.34
CA ALA A 168 -0.80 16.54 14.68
C ALA A 168 -1.93 17.25 15.48
N LEU A 169 -2.93 16.49 15.94
CA LEU A 169 -4.01 17.03 16.76
C LEU A 169 -3.52 17.62 18.08
N ARG A 170 -2.51 17.00 18.72
CA ARG A 170 -1.90 17.52 19.95
C ARG A 170 -1.13 18.80 19.73
N ASP A 171 -0.39 18.88 18.61
CA ASP A 171 0.37 20.08 18.27
C ASP A 171 -0.57 21.25 17.95
N LEU A 172 -1.67 21.02 17.22
CA LEU A 172 -2.71 22.02 16.99
C LEU A 172 -3.36 22.51 18.31
N SER A 173 -3.57 21.61 19.27
CA SER A 173 -4.13 21.95 20.58
C SER A 173 -3.19 22.80 21.41
N ARG A 174 -1.88 22.53 21.37
CA ARG A 174 -0.84 23.34 22.05
C ARG A 174 -0.73 24.73 21.47
N GLN A 175 -0.72 24.85 20.15
CA GLN A 175 -0.67 26.14 19.44
C GLN A 175 -1.89 27.00 19.78
N SER A 176 -3.09 26.41 19.85
CA SER A 176 -4.31 27.12 20.23
C SER A 176 -4.23 27.68 21.66
N ARG A 177 -3.70 26.89 22.62
CA ARG A 177 -3.53 27.34 24.01
C ARG A 177 -2.50 28.46 24.13
N ALA A 178 -1.33 28.33 23.50
CA ALA A 178 -0.29 29.34 23.51
C ALA A 178 -0.79 30.67 22.92
N ARG A 179 -1.66 30.63 21.91
CA ARG A 179 -2.25 31.84 21.31
C ARG A 179 -3.29 32.51 22.21
N THR A 180 -3.92 31.74 23.11
CA THR A 180 -4.90 32.27 24.08
C THR A 180 -4.20 32.85 25.31
N GLU A 181 -3.02 32.32 25.66
CA GLU A 181 -2.22 32.77 26.83
C GLU A 181 -1.34 34.00 26.53
N SER A 182 -1.17 34.40 25.26
CA SER A 182 -0.44 35.61 24.85
C SER A 182 -1.36 36.63 24.15
N PRO A 183 -2.38 37.20 24.81
CA PRO A 183 -3.29 38.16 24.16
C PRO A 183 -2.76 39.62 24.14
N ASP A 184 -1.60 39.92 24.74
CA ASP A 184 -1.26 41.32 25.02
C ASP A 184 0.23 41.64 24.85
N THR A 185 0.65 41.77 23.60
CA THR A 185 1.84 42.60 23.27
C THR A 185 1.68 43.32 21.93
N ALA A 186 0.46 43.67 21.56
CA ALA A 186 0.22 44.63 20.47
C ALA A 186 -0.43 45.89 21.07
N ASP A 187 0.39 46.66 21.85
CA ASP A 187 0.09 48.07 22.10
C ASP A 187 0.57 48.88 20.88
N PRO A 188 -0.30 49.46 20.09
CA PRO A 188 0.07 50.37 19.03
C PRO A 188 0.22 51.77 19.64
N ARG A 189 1.43 52.20 19.90
CA ARG A 189 1.73 53.66 19.97
C ARG A 189 2.38 54.13 18.72
#